data_1be47fb24ff981a4666166433c6257c9
#
_entry.id   1be47fb24ff981a4666166433c6257c9
#
_cell.length_a   1.000
_cell.length_b   1.000
_cell.length_c   1.000
_cell.angle_alpha   90.00
_cell.angle_beta   90.00
_cell.angle_gamma   90.00
#
_symmetry.space_group_name_H-M   'P 1'
#
loop_
_entity.id
_entity.type
_entity.pdbx_description
1 polymer ?
#
loop_
_entity_poly.entity_id
_entity_poly.type
_entity_poly.pdbx_seq_one_letter_code
_entity_poly.pdbx_strand_id
1 'polypeptide(L)'
;MKIEMIFRSLLNLAVVGLLGFSLSLKAHHGGAVYDLTQEVTFRGEVTQFRFVYPHVLVYFSVEGEGGETVEWSGEMTTPNRLARGVGGGGASNIVRWTTETLQPGDAIEISGE
;
A
#
# COMPACT_ATOMS: atom_id res chain seq x y z
N MET A 1 -51.33 -7.04 27.10
CA MET A 1 -50.26 -7.62 27.93
C MET A 1 -49.46 -8.71 27.21
N LYS A 2 -50.05 -9.70 26.60
CA LYS A 2 -49.32 -10.74 25.84
C LYS A 2 -48.60 -10.23 24.60
N ILE A 3 -49.21 -9.30 23.84
CA ILE A 3 -48.66 -8.73 22.60
C ILE A 3 -47.41 -7.86 22.90
N GLU A 4 -47.47 -7.06 23.96
CA GLU A 4 -46.32 -6.22 24.34
C GLU A 4 -45.12 -7.05 24.83
N MET A 5 -45.38 -8.14 25.50
CA MET A 5 -44.33 -9.07 25.96
C MET A 5 -43.65 -9.76 24.77
N ILE A 6 -44.41 -10.17 23.76
CA ILE A 6 -43.88 -10.76 22.53
C ILE A 6 -43.04 -9.74 21.76
N PHE A 7 -43.53 -8.50 21.65
CA PHE A 7 -42.82 -7.43 20.93
C PHE A 7 -41.49 -7.07 21.60
N ARG A 8 -41.48 -6.98 22.94
CA ARG A 8 -40.25 -6.77 23.73
C ARG A 8 -39.25 -7.91 23.59
N SER A 9 -39.73 -9.15 23.56
CA SER A 9 -38.86 -10.31 23.38
C SER A 9 -38.25 -10.37 21.98
N LEU A 10 -39.03 -10.06 20.93
CA LEU A 10 -38.54 -9.99 19.56
C LEU A 10 -37.55 -8.84 19.36
N LEU A 11 -37.80 -7.68 19.98
CA LEU A 11 -36.87 -6.55 19.91
C LEU A 11 -35.54 -6.87 20.59
N ASN A 12 -35.56 -7.50 21.77
CA ASN A 12 -34.36 -7.91 22.47
C ASN A 12 -33.57 -8.97 21.70
N LEU A 13 -34.24 -9.91 21.03
CA LEU A 13 -33.61 -10.92 20.21
C LEU A 13 -32.95 -10.29 18.96
N ALA A 14 -33.59 -9.29 18.35
CA ALA A 14 -33.04 -8.55 17.23
C ALA A 14 -31.78 -7.74 17.63
N VAL A 15 -31.81 -7.08 18.80
CA VAL A 15 -30.66 -6.32 19.30
C VAL A 15 -29.48 -7.25 19.64
N VAL A 16 -29.73 -8.38 20.27
CA VAL A 16 -28.68 -9.39 20.56
C VAL A 16 -28.14 -9.99 19.26
N GLY A 17 -28.99 -10.24 18.26
CA GLY A 17 -28.56 -10.68 16.93
C GLY A 17 -27.67 -9.67 16.22
N LEU A 18 -28.00 -8.38 16.30
CA LEU A 18 -27.17 -7.32 15.68
C LEU A 18 -25.81 -7.15 16.37
N LEU A 19 -25.74 -7.31 17.68
CA LEU A 19 -24.49 -7.25 18.46
C LEU A 19 -23.61 -8.49 18.27
N GLY A 20 -24.19 -9.63 17.89
CA GLY A 20 -23.45 -10.85 17.60
C GLY A 20 -22.79 -10.90 16.22
N PHE A 21 -23.19 -10.02 15.30
CA PHE A 21 -22.54 -9.87 13.98
C PHE A 21 -21.43 -8.80 14.03
N SER A 22 -20.45 -9.03 14.87
CA SER A 22 -19.16 -8.35 14.75
C SER A 22 -18.45 -8.94 13.52
N LEU A 23 -18.73 -8.41 12.33
CA LEU A 23 -17.89 -8.62 11.17
C LEU A 23 -16.51 -8.08 11.55
N SER A 24 -15.55 -8.98 11.71
CA SER A 24 -14.14 -8.60 11.83
C SER A 24 -13.76 -7.95 10.49
N LEU A 25 -13.93 -6.63 10.40
CA LEU A 25 -13.35 -5.83 9.34
C LEU A 25 -11.84 -5.92 9.55
N LYS A 26 -11.20 -6.87 8.87
CA LYS A 26 -9.76 -6.87 8.71
C LYS A 26 -9.43 -5.67 7.83
N ALA A 27 -9.21 -4.52 8.45
CA ALA A 27 -8.55 -3.40 7.79
C ALA A 27 -7.11 -3.87 7.53
N HIS A 28 -6.83 -4.29 6.31
CA HIS A 28 -5.48 -4.55 5.87
C HIS A 28 -4.76 -3.20 5.79
N HIS A 29 -4.10 -2.83 6.87
CA HIS A 29 -3.14 -1.74 6.86
C HIS A 29 -1.89 -2.23 6.14
N GLY A 30 -1.49 -1.52 5.08
CA GLY A 30 -0.51 -1.93 4.06
C GLY A 30 0.78 -2.61 4.55
N GLY A 31 1.36 -2.20 5.66
CA GLY A 31 2.60 -2.80 6.16
C GLY A 31 2.50 -4.24 6.66
N ALA A 32 1.29 -4.76 6.94
CA ALA A 32 1.12 -6.11 7.49
C ALA A 32 1.28 -7.24 6.46
N VAL A 33 1.38 -6.92 5.18
CA VAL A 33 1.54 -7.90 4.08
C VAL A 33 2.99 -8.02 3.60
N TYR A 34 3.88 -7.16 4.09
CA TYR A 34 5.30 -7.16 3.71
C TYR A 34 6.14 -7.82 4.80
N ASP A 35 7.17 -8.56 4.39
CA ASP A 35 8.19 -9.07 5.30
C ASP A 35 9.24 -7.98 5.53
N LEU A 36 9.05 -7.20 6.60
CA LEU A 36 9.94 -6.09 6.97
C LEU A 36 11.25 -6.55 7.62
N THR A 37 11.55 -7.83 7.59
CA THR A 37 12.80 -8.38 8.17
C THR A 37 13.90 -8.56 7.16
N GLN A 38 13.60 -8.43 5.87
CA GLN A 38 14.54 -8.60 4.77
C GLN A 38 14.56 -7.37 3.88
N GLU A 39 15.73 -6.79 3.72
CA GLU A 39 15.97 -5.77 2.70
C GLU A 39 16.36 -6.46 1.39
N VAL A 40 15.65 -6.12 0.32
CA VAL A 40 15.93 -6.61 -1.03
C VAL A 40 16.27 -5.44 -1.94
N THR A 41 17.17 -5.68 -2.90
CA THR A 41 17.53 -4.68 -3.91
C THR A 41 17.33 -5.30 -5.29
N PHE A 42 16.59 -4.58 -6.13
CA PHE A 42 16.36 -4.94 -7.52
C PHE A 42 16.95 -3.89 -8.45
N ARG A 43 17.41 -4.35 -9.61
CA ARG A 43 17.73 -3.51 -10.76
C ARG A 43 16.78 -3.89 -11.89
N GLY A 44 16.13 -2.89 -12.45
CA GLY A 44 15.12 -3.12 -13.47
C GLY A 44 14.79 -1.88 -14.27
N GLU A 45 13.76 -1.98 -15.07
CA GLU A 45 13.25 -0.93 -15.93
C GLU A 45 11.84 -0.56 -15.50
N VAL A 46 11.56 0.72 -15.33
CA VAL A 46 10.23 1.22 -14.96
C VAL A 46 9.24 0.88 -16.07
N THR A 47 8.12 0.26 -15.70
CA THR A 47 7.00 0.00 -16.61
C THR A 47 5.85 0.95 -16.37
N GLN A 48 5.62 1.37 -15.10
CA GLN A 48 4.62 2.37 -14.75
C GLN A 48 5.01 3.09 -13.46
N PHE A 49 4.77 4.40 -13.43
CA PHE A 49 4.91 5.23 -12.24
C PHE A 49 3.59 5.89 -11.89
N ARG A 50 3.12 5.73 -10.66
CA ARG A 50 1.84 6.27 -10.19
C ARG A 50 2.08 7.18 -8.99
N PHE A 51 2.07 8.49 -9.23
CA PHE A 51 2.22 9.52 -8.21
C PHE A 51 0.84 9.91 -7.66
N VAL A 52 0.23 9.02 -6.88
CA VAL A 52 -1.15 9.12 -6.41
C VAL A 52 -1.27 8.84 -4.91
N TYR A 53 -2.37 9.29 -4.30
CA TYR A 53 -2.70 8.96 -2.91
C TYR A 53 -3.34 7.56 -2.81
N PRO A 54 -3.19 6.87 -1.67
CA PRO A 54 -2.46 7.28 -0.46
C PRO A 54 -0.94 7.14 -0.58
N HIS A 55 -0.44 6.24 -1.44
CA HIS A 55 0.97 5.97 -1.62
C HIS A 55 1.37 5.99 -3.08
N VAL A 56 2.59 6.44 -3.32
CA VAL A 56 3.19 6.39 -4.66
C VAL A 56 3.62 4.96 -4.96
N LEU A 57 3.34 4.51 -6.18
CA LEU A 57 3.68 3.17 -6.66
C LEU A 57 4.60 3.25 -7.86
N VAL A 58 5.63 2.43 -7.87
CA VAL A 58 6.49 2.18 -9.02
C VAL A 58 6.35 0.72 -9.43
N TYR A 59 6.04 0.49 -10.70
CA TYR A 59 6.04 -0.83 -11.32
C TYR A 59 7.28 -0.93 -12.20
N PHE A 60 7.94 -2.07 -12.16
CA PHE A 60 9.19 -2.25 -12.89
C PHE A 60 9.39 -3.72 -13.24
N SER A 61 10.07 -3.95 -14.34
CA SER A 61 10.46 -5.28 -14.80
C SER A 61 11.88 -5.58 -14.40
N VAL A 62 12.13 -6.82 -13.99
CA VAL A 62 13.45 -7.35 -13.65
C VAL A 62 13.69 -8.57 -14.54
N GLU A 63 14.86 -8.66 -15.13
CA GLU A 63 15.29 -9.86 -15.83
C GLU A 63 15.75 -10.93 -14.83
N GLY A 64 15.09 -12.09 -14.84
CA GLY A 64 15.44 -13.23 -14.02
C GLY A 64 16.65 -14.00 -14.55
N GLU A 65 17.16 -14.94 -13.75
CA GLU A 65 18.35 -15.74 -14.08
C GLU A 65 18.18 -16.59 -15.35
N GLY A 66 16.96 -16.94 -15.69
CA GLY A 66 16.61 -17.70 -16.90
C GLY A 66 16.32 -16.84 -18.13
N GLY A 67 16.45 -15.49 -18.02
CA GLY A 67 16.11 -14.54 -19.08
C GLY A 67 14.61 -14.22 -19.19
N GLU A 68 13.80 -14.71 -18.25
CA GLU A 68 12.40 -14.32 -18.12
C GLU A 68 12.31 -12.93 -17.53
N THR A 69 11.28 -12.18 -17.91
CA THR A 69 10.97 -10.89 -17.33
C THR A 69 9.92 -11.04 -16.25
N VAL A 70 10.19 -10.54 -15.05
CA VAL A 70 9.29 -10.56 -13.91
C VAL A 70 8.89 -9.15 -13.55
N GLU A 71 7.58 -8.89 -13.46
CA GLU A 71 7.02 -7.62 -13.00
C GLU A 71 7.00 -7.56 -11.48
N TRP A 72 7.50 -6.43 -10.95
CA TRP A 72 7.50 -6.08 -9.55
C TRP A 72 6.81 -4.76 -9.31
N SER A 73 6.41 -4.53 -8.08
CA SER A 73 5.91 -3.22 -7.65
C SER A 73 6.53 -2.82 -6.31
N GLY A 74 6.94 -1.57 -6.22
CA GLY A 74 7.39 -0.94 -4.99
C GLY A 74 6.35 0.08 -4.52
N GLU A 75 5.94 -0.01 -3.25
CA GLU A 75 5.12 0.97 -2.59
C GLU A 75 6.01 1.95 -1.83
N MET A 76 5.84 3.24 -2.12
CA MET A 76 6.61 4.32 -1.50
C MET A 76 5.73 5.08 -0.50
N THR A 77 6.26 6.13 0.09
CA THR A 77 5.50 7.02 0.97
C THR A 77 4.49 7.88 0.20
N THR A 78 3.79 8.76 0.89
CA THR A 78 2.75 9.63 0.32
C THR A 78 3.33 10.64 -0.68
N PRO A 79 2.57 11.06 -1.71
CA PRO A 79 3.00 12.08 -2.68
C PRO A 79 3.50 13.37 -2.03
N ASN A 80 2.82 13.85 -0.99
CA ASN A 80 3.23 15.08 -0.30
C ASN A 80 4.61 14.98 0.36
N ARG A 81 4.97 13.83 0.89
CA ARG A 81 6.28 13.62 1.51
C ARG A 81 7.38 13.62 0.45
N LEU A 82 7.15 12.95 -0.66
CA LEU A 82 8.09 12.92 -1.78
C LEU A 82 8.24 14.29 -2.46
N ALA A 83 7.14 15.03 -2.62
CA ALA A 83 7.16 16.38 -3.22
C ALA A 83 7.89 17.41 -2.36
N ARG A 84 7.87 17.27 -1.02
CA ARG A 84 8.67 18.14 -0.13
C ARG A 84 10.16 17.87 -0.20
N GLY A 85 10.51 16.72 -0.69
CA GLY A 85 11.86 16.25 -0.85
C GLY A 85 12.25 15.18 0.15
N VAL A 86 12.87 14.15 -0.38
CA VAL A 86 13.56 13.09 0.35
C VAL A 86 15.04 13.26 0.06
N GLY A 87 15.85 13.24 1.08
CA GLY A 87 17.30 13.38 0.93
C GLY A 87 18.03 12.65 2.04
N GLY A 88 19.15 12.07 1.67
CA GLY A 88 20.12 11.51 2.60
C GLY A 88 21.25 12.51 2.82
N GLY A 89 21.50 12.91 4.07
CA GLY A 89 22.81 13.41 4.49
C GLY A 89 23.23 14.82 4.07
N GLY A 90 22.31 15.77 3.87
CA GLY A 90 22.68 17.17 3.67
C GLY A 90 21.69 17.95 2.79
N ALA A 91 21.53 19.24 3.08
CA ALA A 91 20.53 20.10 2.42
C ALA A 91 20.75 20.28 0.90
N SER A 92 21.89 19.91 0.37
CA SER A 92 22.24 20.06 -1.05
C SER A 92 21.74 18.93 -1.96
N ASN A 93 21.24 17.81 -1.39
CA ASN A 93 20.84 16.64 -2.17
C ASN A 93 19.35 16.30 -2.00
N ILE A 94 18.51 17.31 -1.79
CA ILE A 94 17.07 17.10 -1.69
C ILE A 94 16.50 16.87 -3.09
N VAL A 95 15.99 15.67 -3.33
CA VAL A 95 15.23 15.32 -4.54
C VAL A 95 13.75 15.53 -4.26
N ARG A 96 13.11 16.39 -5.04
CA ARG A 96 11.66 16.60 -5.01
C ARG A 96 11.02 15.85 -6.16
N TRP A 97 10.13 14.96 -5.78
CA TRP A 97 9.46 14.09 -6.73
C TRP A 97 8.18 14.71 -7.28
N THR A 98 7.92 14.45 -8.54
CA THR A 98 6.72 14.86 -9.26
C THR A 98 6.15 13.68 -10.04
N THR A 99 5.04 13.87 -10.72
CA THR A 99 4.45 12.88 -11.64
C THR A 99 5.38 12.47 -12.79
N GLU A 100 6.42 13.25 -13.04
CA GLU A 100 7.37 13.05 -14.16
C GLU A 100 8.75 12.55 -13.68
N THR A 101 8.89 12.25 -12.39
CA THR A 101 10.20 11.86 -11.83
C THR A 101 10.71 10.56 -12.41
N LEU A 102 9.81 9.62 -12.66
CA LEU A 102 10.12 8.36 -13.34
C LEU A 102 9.21 8.20 -14.56
N GLN A 103 9.79 7.68 -15.62
CA GLN A 103 9.08 7.41 -16.87
C GLN A 103 9.24 5.94 -17.25
N PRO A 104 8.28 5.33 -17.95
CA PRO A 104 8.45 3.99 -18.53
C PRO A 104 9.74 3.94 -19.38
N GLY A 105 10.57 2.95 -19.18
CA GLY A 105 11.87 2.79 -19.82
C GLY A 105 13.07 3.28 -19.00
N ASP A 106 12.82 3.97 -17.87
CA ASP A 106 13.92 4.40 -16.99
C ASP A 106 14.55 3.19 -16.29
N ALA A 107 15.88 3.10 -16.32
CA ALA A 107 16.61 2.12 -15.54
C ALA A 107 16.68 2.57 -14.08
N ILE A 108 16.30 1.68 -13.16
CA ILE A 108 16.28 1.95 -11.73
C ILE A 108 17.02 0.88 -10.92
N GLU A 109 17.54 1.30 -9.78
CA GLU A 109 17.86 0.43 -8.67
C GLU A 109 16.95 0.82 -7.50
N ILE A 110 16.22 -0.16 -6.97
CA ILE A 110 15.26 0.03 -5.89
C ILE A 110 15.56 -0.93 -4.75
N SER A 111 15.64 -0.41 -3.54
CA SER A 111 15.79 -1.19 -2.33
C SER A 111 14.60 -0.95 -1.40
N GLY A 112 14.18 -2.00 -0.72
CA GLY A 112 13.08 -1.96 0.23
C GLY A 112 12.95 -3.24 1.03
N GLU A 113 12.02 -3.21 1.95
CA GLU A 113 11.64 -4.32 2.84
C GLU A 113 10.33 -4.95 2.39
#